data_92661877813cceef56607c44f8f667fb
#
_entry.id   92661877813cceef56607c44f8f667fb
#
_cell.length_a   1.000
_cell.length_b   1.000
_cell.length_c   1.000
_cell.angle_alpha   90.00
_cell.angle_beta   90.00
_cell.angle_gamma   90.00
#
_symmetry.space_group_name_H-M   'P 1'
#
loop_
_entity.id
_entity.type
_entity.pdbx_description
1 polymer ?
#
loop_
_entity_poly.entity_id
_entity_poly.type
_entity_poly.pdbx_seq_one_letter_code
_entity_poly.pdbx_strand_id
1 'polypeptide(L)'
;MIKMEMTVNESDLTKLFLRTKPVKMVISLKKGPKYATQVSKEIDCTYSHTVKLLDELETLGLVTFKKQGRIKVIELTGDGEDLAHSIEGVLMKLSRIKEDNESEE
;
A
#
# COMPACT_ATOMS: atom_id res chain seq x y z
N MET A 1 12.37 -23.58 8.53
CA MET A 1 12.12 -23.52 7.87
C MET A 1 10.92 -23.44 7.35
N ILE A 2 10.38 -24.16 7.02
CA ILE A 2 9.21 -24.20 6.50
C ILE A 2 8.20 -23.47 7.22
N LYS A 3 8.23 -23.40 8.46
CA LYS A 3 7.33 -22.69 9.13
C LYS A 3 7.28 -21.33 8.78
N MET A 4 8.32 -20.70 8.44
CA MET A 4 8.30 -19.39 8.09
C MET A 4 7.46 -19.16 6.93
N GLU A 5 7.53 -19.95 5.94
CA GLU A 5 6.75 -19.80 4.80
C GLU A 5 5.31 -19.88 5.09
N MET A 6 4.92 -20.79 5.90
CA MET A 6 3.54 -20.91 6.19
C MET A 6 3.05 -19.76 6.95
N THR A 7 3.83 -19.24 7.85
CA THR A 7 3.42 -18.13 8.64
C THR A 7 3.20 -16.91 7.77
N VAL A 8 4.08 -16.66 6.85
CA VAL A 8 3.96 -15.54 5.96
C VAL A 8 2.68 -15.65 5.15
N ASN A 9 2.39 -16.79 4.61
CA ASN A 9 1.22 -16.97 3.79
C ASN A 9 -0.08 -16.84 4.56
N GLU A 10 -0.02 -17.07 5.86
CA GLU A 10 -1.21 -16.99 6.66
C GLU A 10 -1.40 -15.66 7.34
N SER A 11 -0.45 -14.75 7.26
CA SER A 11 -0.55 -13.50 7.98
C SER A 11 -1.54 -12.56 7.33
N ASP A 12 -2.13 -11.71 8.13
CA ASP A 12 -3.06 -10.70 7.65
C ASP A 12 -2.34 -9.72 6.73
N LEU A 13 -1.09 -9.42 7.02
CA LEU A 13 -0.29 -8.52 6.19
C LEU A 13 -0.10 -9.11 4.80
N THR A 14 0.23 -10.41 4.74
CA THR A 14 0.44 -11.06 3.47
C THR A 14 -0.84 -11.07 2.63
N LYS A 15 -1.96 -11.43 3.26
CA LYS A 15 -3.22 -11.47 2.56
C LYS A 15 -3.61 -10.09 2.04
N LEU A 16 -3.35 -9.06 2.82
CA LEU A 16 -3.69 -7.71 2.42
C LEU A 16 -2.86 -7.28 1.21
N PHE A 17 -1.56 -7.50 1.26
CA PHE A 17 -0.68 -6.98 0.24
C PHE A 17 -0.52 -7.84 -1.00
N LEU A 18 -1.29 -8.92 -1.09
CA LEU A 18 -1.38 -9.64 -2.34
C LEU A 18 -2.54 -9.09 -3.18
N ARG A 19 -3.17 -7.99 -2.72
CA ARG A 19 -4.23 -7.34 -3.47
C ARG A 19 -3.77 -6.00 -3.99
N THR A 20 -4.30 -5.61 -5.13
CA THR A 20 -3.88 -4.39 -5.81
C THR A 20 -4.17 -3.10 -5.07
N LYS A 21 -5.36 -2.98 -4.49
CA LYS A 21 -5.75 -1.71 -3.87
C LYS A 21 -4.89 -1.32 -2.68
N PRO A 22 -4.60 -2.22 -1.74
CA PRO A 22 -3.72 -1.84 -0.64
C PRO A 22 -2.32 -1.46 -1.10
N VAL A 23 -1.80 -2.14 -2.13
CA VAL A 23 -0.49 -1.83 -2.70
C VAL A 23 -0.50 -0.43 -3.27
N LYS A 24 -1.51 -0.10 -4.07
CA LYS A 24 -1.61 1.22 -4.67
C LYS A 24 -1.75 2.29 -3.60
N MET A 25 -2.42 1.97 -2.52
CA MET A 25 -2.67 2.90 -1.43
C MET A 25 -1.37 3.33 -0.75
N VAL A 26 -0.50 2.38 -0.39
CA VAL A 26 0.75 2.74 0.24
C VAL A 26 1.67 3.48 -0.73
N ILE A 27 1.64 3.14 -2.01
CA ILE A 27 2.44 3.84 -3.01
C ILE A 27 1.94 5.28 -3.15
N SER A 28 0.63 5.48 -3.14
CA SER A 28 0.05 6.82 -3.20
C SER A 28 0.51 7.65 -2.02
N LEU A 29 0.51 7.08 -0.82
CA LEU A 29 0.88 7.78 0.39
C LEU A 29 2.39 8.01 0.50
N LYS A 30 3.18 7.27 -0.24
CA LYS A 30 4.62 7.47 -0.23
C LYS A 30 4.96 8.85 -0.77
N LYS A 31 4.10 9.41 -1.60
CA LYS A 31 4.34 10.72 -2.19
C LYS A 31 4.09 11.85 -1.19
N GLY A 32 3.48 11.55 -0.07
CA GLY A 32 3.22 12.54 0.98
C GLY A 32 1.86 12.33 1.62
N PRO A 33 1.57 13.08 2.67
CA PRO A 33 0.29 12.96 3.36
C PRO A 33 -0.86 13.35 2.45
N LYS A 34 -2.00 12.70 2.60
CA LYS A 34 -3.18 12.93 1.78
C LYS A 34 -4.46 12.77 2.57
N TYR A 35 -5.53 13.29 2.01
CA TYR A 35 -6.86 13.10 2.56
C TYR A 35 -7.40 11.80 1.95
N ALA A 36 -8.35 11.17 2.62
CA ALA A 36 -8.95 9.93 2.13
C ALA A 36 -9.59 10.10 0.76
N THR A 37 -10.18 11.27 0.49
CA THR A 37 -10.79 11.51 -0.82
C THR A 37 -9.75 11.54 -1.93
N GLN A 38 -8.55 12.05 -1.64
CA GLN A 38 -7.49 12.09 -2.62
C GLN A 38 -7.00 10.68 -2.90
N VAL A 39 -6.83 9.87 -1.85
CA VAL A 39 -6.39 8.50 -1.99
C VAL A 39 -7.39 7.70 -2.81
N SER A 40 -8.69 7.86 -2.52
CA SER A 40 -9.71 7.09 -3.23
C SER A 40 -9.70 7.38 -4.73
N LYS A 41 -9.45 8.62 -5.09
CA LYS A 41 -9.40 9.00 -6.49
C LYS A 41 -8.17 8.43 -7.18
N GLU A 42 -7.03 8.52 -6.51
CA GLU A 42 -5.77 8.05 -7.08
C GLU A 42 -5.75 6.56 -7.34
N ILE A 43 -6.35 5.78 -6.45
CA ILE A 43 -6.33 4.33 -6.60
C ILE A 43 -7.59 3.79 -7.24
N ASP A 44 -8.51 4.69 -7.64
CA ASP A 44 -9.74 4.31 -8.30
C ASP A 44 -10.53 3.33 -7.43
N CYS A 45 -10.91 3.79 -6.26
CA CYS A 45 -11.58 2.98 -5.27
C CYS A 45 -12.71 3.81 -4.65
N THR A 46 -13.79 3.18 -4.25
CA THR A 46 -14.88 3.92 -3.63
C THR A 46 -14.40 4.49 -2.31
N TYR A 47 -15.03 5.56 -1.88
CA TYR A 47 -14.62 6.21 -0.63
C TYR A 47 -14.78 5.26 0.55
N SER A 48 -15.89 4.55 0.65
CA SER A 48 -16.12 3.67 1.78
C SER A 48 -15.12 2.52 1.83
N HIS A 49 -14.76 1.98 0.67
CA HIS A 49 -13.78 0.90 0.64
C HIS A 49 -12.39 1.45 0.99
N THR A 50 -12.09 2.67 0.54
CA THR A 50 -10.83 3.32 0.86
C THR A 50 -10.70 3.52 2.36
N VAL A 51 -11.74 4.01 3.01
CA VAL A 51 -11.73 4.24 4.45
C VAL A 51 -11.50 2.93 5.19
N LYS A 52 -12.16 1.87 4.75
CA LYS A 52 -12.00 0.58 5.37
C LYS A 52 -10.57 0.08 5.27
N LEU A 53 -9.96 0.22 4.10
CA LEU A 53 -8.58 -0.20 3.90
C LEU A 53 -7.61 0.66 4.72
N LEU A 54 -7.87 1.96 4.82
CA LEU A 54 -7.01 2.84 5.62
C LEU A 54 -7.09 2.48 7.09
N ASP A 55 -8.27 2.08 7.57
CA ASP A 55 -8.43 1.65 8.95
C ASP A 55 -7.63 0.36 9.19
N GLU A 56 -7.62 -0.53 8.24
CA GLU A 56 -6.85 -1.76 8.34
C GLU A 56 -5.36 -1.44 8.38
N LEU A 57 -4.91 -0.51 7.55
CA LEU A 57 -3.50 -0.12 7.52
C LEU A 57 -3.11 0.55 8.84
N GLU A 58 -4.01 1.30 9.43
CA GLU A 58 -3.74 1.94 10.72
C GLU A 58 -3.59 0.87 11.80
N THR A 59 -4.47 -0.09 11.81
CA THR A 59 -4.43 -1.17 12.79
C THR A 59 -3.12 -1.94 12.68
N LEU A 60 -2.58 -2.08 11.49
CA LEU A 60 -1.32 -2.78 11.28
C LEU A 60 -0.09 -1.91 11.50
N GLY A 61 -0.29 -0.65 11.86
CA GLY A 61 0.82 0.24 12.16
C GLY A 61 1.53 0.83 10.94
N LEU A 62 0.86 0.80 9.79
CA LEU A 62 1.49 1.28 8.55
C LEU A 62 1.13 2.72 8.20
N VAL A 63 0.01 3.22 8.73
CA VAL A 63 -0.38 4.62 8.54
C VAL A 63 -0.83 5.22 9.85
N THR A 64 -0.81 6.54 9.94
CA THR A 64 -1.39 7.24 11.06
C THR A 64 -2.30 8.32 10.52
N PHE A 65 -3.33 8.67 11.27
CA PHE A 65 -4.25 9.72 10.94
C PHE A 65 -3.96 10.91 11.84
N LYS A 66 -3.77 12.08 11.22
CA LYS A 66 -3.55 13.30 11.97
C LYS A 66 -4.67 14.26 11.69
N LYS A 67 -5.26 14.83 12.74
CA LYS A 67 -6.33 15.76 12.57
C LYS A 67 -5.79 17.14 12.25
N GLN A 68 -6.34 17.80 11.25
CA GLN A 68 -6.01 19.18 10.96
C GLN A 68 -7.37 19.89 10.85
N GLY A 69 -7.78 20.52 11.93
CA GLY A 69 -9.11 21.12 12.00
C GLY A 69 -10.15 20.02 11.98
N ARG A 70 -11.03 20.03 10.98
CA ARG A 70 -12.06 19.02 10.86
C ARG A 70 -11.69 17.88 9.94
N ILE A 71 -10.49 17.95 9.36
CA ILE A 71 -10.09 17.01 8.35
C ILE A 71 -8.99 16.12 8.87
N LYS A 72 -9.00 14.85 8.47
CA LYS A 72 -7.95 13.93 8.83
C LYS A 72 -6.99 13.79 7.66
N VAL A 73 -5.72 13.88 7.97
CA VAL A 73 -4.66 13.68 6.99
C VAL A 73 -4.02 12.35 7.29
N ILE A 74 -3.77 11.55 6.28
CA ILE A 74 -3.21 10.22 6.42
C ILE A 74 -1.76 10.24 5.97
N GLU A 75 -0.88 9.66 6.79
CA GLU A 75 0.54 9.59 6.48
C GLU A 75 1.05 8.19 6.74
N LEU A 76 2.09 7.78 6.02
CA LEU A 76 2.74 6.52 6.30
C LEU A 76 3.56 6.66 7.58
N THR A 77 3.64 5.59 8.35
CA THR A 77 4.56 5.51 9.49
C THR A 77 5.93 5.12 8.93
N GLY A 78 6.93 5.01 9.78
CA GLY A 78 8.25 4.52 9.37
C GLY A 78 8.16 3.15 8.73
N ASP A 79 7.38 2.26 9.35
CA ASP A 79 7.18 0.91 8.82
C ASP A 79 6.45 0.98 7.48
N GLY A 80 5.48 1.89 7.37
CA GLY A 80 4.75 2.08 6.11
C GLY A 80 5.66 2.58 5.00
N GLU A 81 6.58 3.49 5.32
CA GLU A 81 7.52 4.02 4.35
C GLU A 81 8.47 2.92 3.86
N ASP A 82 8.97 2.10 4.77
CA ASP A 82 9.87 1.02 4.41
C ASP A 82 9.15 0.02 3.51
N LEU A 83 7.91 -0.31 3.85
CA LEU A 83 7.13 -1.24 3.06
C LEU A 83 6.87 -0.68 1.66
N ALA A 84 6.49 0.59 1.59
CA ALA A 84 6.21 1.23 0.30
C ALA A 84 7.44 1.23 -0.59
N HIS A 85 8.60 1.46 0.01
CA HIS A 85 9.86 1.47 -0.74
C HIS A 85 10.14 0.06 -1.31
N SER A 86 9.93 -0.98 -0.53
CA SER A 86 10.14 -2.35 -0.98
C SER A 86 9.16 -2.73 -2.08
N ILE A 87 7.91 -2.32 -1.94
CA ILE A 87 6.90 -2.62 -2.94
C ILE A 87 7.24 -1.91 -4.26
N GLU A 88 7.68 -0.67 -4.18
CA GLU A 88 8.07 0.09 -5.35
C GLU A 88 9.19 -0.63 -6.09
N GLY A 89 10.15 -1.17 -5.35
CA GLY A 89 11.25 -1.93 -5.94
C GLY A 89 10.75 -3.15 -6.70
N VAL A 90 9.78 -3.86 -6.13
CA VAL A 90 9.20 -5.03 -6.78
C VAL A 90 8.49 -4.62 -8.06
N LEU A 91 7.69 -3.54 -7.99
CA LEU A 91 6.96 -3.08 -9.16
C LEU A 91 7.89 -2.65 -10.29
N MET A 92 9.00 -2.03 -9.95
CA MET A 92 9.97 -1.61 -10.93
C MET A 92 10.62 -2.82 -11.60
N LYS A 93 10.91 -3.86 -10.83
CA LYS A 93 11.49 -5.06 -11.39
C LYS A 93 10.52 -5.74 -12.33
N LEU A 94 9.25 -5.80 -11.95
CA LEU A 94 8.23 -6.42 -12.79
C LEU A 94 8.06 -5.66 -14.10
N SER A 95 8.10 -4.34 -14.04
CA SER A 95 8.00 -3.52 -15.24
C SER A 95 9.17 -3.76 -16.18
N ARG A 96 10.35 -3.90 -15.60
CA ARG A 96 11.56 -4.12 -16.38
C ARG A 96 11.50 -5.48 -17.09
N ILE A 97 11.03 -6.51 -16.41
CA ILE A 97 10.88 -7.83 -17.00
C ILE A 97 9.92 -7.76 -18.18
N LYS A 98 8.82 -7.02 -18.03
CA LYS A 98 7.85 -6.91 -19.08
C LYS A 98 8.45 -6.22 -20.29
N GLU A 99 9.19 -5.14 -20.08
CA GLU A 99 9.82 -4.41 -21.16
C GLU A 99 10.85 -5.27 -21.90
N ASP A 100 11.62 -6.06 -21.18
CA ASP A 100 12.62 -6.91 -21.78
C ASP A 100 11.95 -7.94 -22.67
N ASN A 101 10.86 -8.52 -22.21
CA ASN A 101 10.15 -9.50 -23.00
C ASN A 101 9.52 -8.89 -24.25
N GLU A 102 9.01 -7.68 -24.16
CA GLU A 102 8.43 -7.01 -25.28
C GLU A 102 9.50 -6.66 -26.31
N SER A 103 10.68 -6.31 -25.84
CA SER A 103 11.74 -5.92 -26.74
C SER A 103 12.25 -7.09 -27.54
N GLU A 104 12.15 -8.27 -27.04
CA GLU A 104 12.63 -9.43 -27.72
C GLU A 104 11.77 -9.85 -28.89
N GLU A 105 10.57 -9.36 -28.93
CA GLU A 105 9.72 -9.65 -30.03
C GLU A 105 9.90 -8.70 -31.16
#